data_375a78f186c92e3c969f355b8f526529
#
_entry.id   375a78f186c92e3c969f355b8f526529
#
_cell.length_a   1.000
_cell.length_b   1.000
_cell.length_c   1.000
_cell.angle_alpha   90.00
_cell.angle_beta   90.00
_cell.angle_gamma   90.00
#
_symmetry.space_group_name_H-M   'P 1'
#
loop_
_entity.id
_entity.type
_entity.pdbx_description
1 polymer ?
#
loop_
_entity_poly.entity_id
_entity_poly.type
_entity_poly.pdbx_seq_one_letter_code
_entity_poly.pdbx_strand_id
1 'polypeptide(L)'
;PSSTDPQGRNAWETLTTDDPGKDDVAFTNELLDLLIEDYCVDETRVYATGMSGGGVFTSQLVCEMSDRLAAAVSVAAIHFPVSCDPAEPVPFIAIHGTDDPTVPFDGDPSGSNLEAEAFVQVLFSTPIPDQFAQFAAAMGCDPDPERVETSTDVVTTTYTGCDDDVPLVFHEVVGGGHSWPSSPLAEPDSPVAEQLAALQGYTTFDIDATADAWAFFEQHTRTA
;
A
#
# COMPACT_ATOMS: atom_id res chain seq x y z
N PRO A 1 11.47 12.14 -3.59
CA PRO A 1 10.89 11.91 -4.91
C PRO A 1 11.46 12.87 -5.93
N SER A 2 11.88 12.34 -7.08
CA SER A 2 12.51 13.11 -8.16
C SER A 2 11.51 13.56 -9.23
N SER A 3 10.29 13.04 -9.18
CA SER A 3 9.22 13.36 -10.12
C SER A 3 8.27 14.44 -9.61
N THR A 4 7.65 15.15 -10.52
CA THR A 4 6.55 16.06 -10.21
C THR A 4 5.32 15.64 -10.99
N ASP A 5 4.16 15.69 -10.34
CA ASP A 5 2.88 15.52 -11.01
C ASP A 5 2.62 16.68 -12.00
N PRO A 6 1.58 16.60 -12.84
CA PRO A 6 1.25 17.67 -13.79
C PRO A 6 0.98 19.03 -13.16
N GLN A 7 0.71 19.09 -11.86
CA GLN A 7 0.54 20.32 -11.07
C GLN A 7 1.86 20.82 -10.45
N GLY A 8 2.99 20.14 -10.72
CA GLY A 8 4.32 20.50 -10.21
C GLY A 8 4.57 20.11 -8.75
N ARG A 9 3.75 19.20 -8.18
CA ARG A 9 3.96 18.67 -6.82
C ARG A 9 4.92 17.46 -6.91
N ASN A 10 5.74 17.26 -5.89
CA ASN A 10 6.59 16.08 -5.82
C ASN A 10 5.72 14.81 -5.72
N ALA A 11 5.97 13.85 -6.57
CA ALA A 11 5.29 12.57 -6.63
C ALA A 11 6.32 11.43 -6.78
N TRP A 12 5.97 10.24 -6.35
CA TRP A 12 6.73 9.04 -6.66
C TRP A 12 6.56 8.68 -8.13
N GLU A 13 7.62 8.19 -8.76
CA GLU A 13 7.53 7.58 -10.07
C GLU A 13 6.91 6.18 -9.90
N THR A 14 5.63 6.11 -10.14
CA THR A 14 4.87 4.86 -10.09
C THR A 14 4.53 4.45 -11.51
N LEU A 15 5.28 3.52 -12.08
CA LEU A 15 4.95 2.69 -13.25
C LEU A 15 4.79 3.35 -14.63
N THR A 16 4.78 4.68 -14.79
CA THR A 16 4.33 5.28 -16.06
C THR A 16 5.02 6.57 -16.48
N THR A 17 6.08 6.97 -15.90
CA THR A 17 6.82 8.08 -16.48
C THR A 17 7.90 7.52 -17.40
N ASP A 18 7.70 7.68 -18.70
CA ASP A 18 8.75 7.56 -19.72
C ASP A 18 9.85 8.65 -19.54
N ASP A 19 10.06 9.13 -18.32
CA ASP A 19 11.13 10.08 -18.01
C ASP A 19 12.42 9.30 -17.72
N PRO A 20 13.30 9.12 -18.69
CA PRO A 20 14.47 8.27 -18.56
C PRO A 20 15.52 8.77 -17.55
N GLY A 21 15.21 9.82 -16.82
CA GLY A 21 16.08 10.41 -15.81
C GLY A 21 15.59 10.23 -14.37
N LYS A 22 14.48 9.52 -14.15
CA LYS A 22 13.87 9.33 -12.83
C LYS A 22 13.74 7.85 -12.55
N ASP A 23 14.19 7.44 -11.39
CA ASP A 23 14.08 6.08 -10.88
C ASP A 23 14.03 6.17 -9.35
N ASP A 24 12.80 6.23 -8.81
CA ASP A 24 12.60 6.36 -7.37
C ASP A 24 12.90 5.03 -6.64
N VAL A 25 12.90 3.88 -7.32
CA VAL A 25 13.37 2.61 -6.76
C VAL A 25 14.88 2.64 -6.61
N ALA A 26 15.62 3.05 -7.64
CA ALA A 26 17.07 3.24 -7.54
C ALA A 26 17.43 4.27 -6.47
N PHE A 27 16.69 5.40 -6.40
CA PHE A 27 16.87 6.38 -5.33
C PHE A 27 16.67 5.76 -3.93
N THR A 28 15.64 4.92 -3.76
CA THR A 28 15.35 4.27 -2.47
C THR A 28 16.45 3.28 -2.10
N ASN A 29 16.97 2.52 -3.08
CA ASN A 29 18.11 1.62 -2.88
C ASN A 29 19.37 2.38 -2.46
N GLU A 30 19.73 3.45 -3.18
CA GLU A 30 20.89 4.28 -2.86
C GLU A 30 20.76 4.93 -1.48
N LEU A 31 19.57 5.41 -1.14
CA LEU A 31 19.31 5.98 0.19
C LEU A 31 19.49 4.93 1.29
N LEU A 32 18.97 3.72 1.09
CA LEU A 32 19.12 2.63 2.05
C LEU A 32 20.60 2.24 2.22
N ASP A 33 21.36 2.17 1.13
CA ASP A 33 22.81 1.89 1.16
C ASP A 33 23.57 2.94 1.97
N LEU A 34 23.26 4.23 1.76
CA LEU A 34 23.85 5.33 2.55
C LEU A 34 23.49 5.23 4.04
N LEU A 35 22.25 4.86 4.36
CA LEU A 35 21.82 4.69 5.75
C LEU A 35 22.54 3.51 6.42
N ILE A 36 22.73 2.41 5.70
CA ILE A 36 23.46 1.24 6.17
C ILE A 36 24.95 1.60 6.39
N GLU A 37 25.56 2.35 5.48
CA GLU A 37 26.97 2.78 5.59
C GLU A 37 27.20 3.73 6.76
N ASP A 38 26.31 4.70 6.96
CA ASP A 38 26.50 5.80 7.92
C ASP A 38 25.93 5.53 9.31
N TYR A 39 24.97 4.56 9.44
CA TYR A 39 24.24 4.29 10.67
C TYR A 39 24.20 2.78 10.98
N CYS A 40 23.88 2.45 12.24
CA CYS A 40 23.72 1.06 12.69
C CYS A 40 22.33 0.51 12.28
N VAL A 41 22.09 0.38 10.99
CA VAL A 41 20.85 -0.21 10.46
C VAL A 41 20.90 -1.74 10.58
N ASP A 42 19.82 -2.33 11.06
CA ASP A 42 19.62 -3.78 10.97
C ASP A 42 19.01 -4.11 9.61
N GLU A 43 19.83 -4.58 8.70
CA GLU A 43 19.43 -4.90 7.32
C GLU A 43 18.39 -6.02 7.22
N THR A 44 18.21 -6.80 8.30
CA THR A 44 17.17 -7.82 8.36
C THR A 44 15.80 -7.25 8.75
N ARG A 45 15.72 -5.95 9.09
CA ARG A 45 14.54 -5.26 9.61
C ARG A 45 14.25 -3.97 8.85
N VAL A 46 14.30 -4.02 7.54
CA VAL A 46 13.90 -2.92 6.67
C VAL A 46 12.45 -3.11 6.26
N TYR A 47 11.63 -2.09 6.47
CA TYR A 47 10.19 -2.15 6.23
C TYR A 47 9.75 -0.97 5.36
N ALA A 48 8.69 -1.18 4.57
CA ALA A 48 8.09 -0.13 3.76
C ALA A 48 6.64 0.10 4.15
N THR A 49 6.22 1.37 4.23
CA THR A 49 4.81 1.72 4.37
C THR A 49 4.50 3.04 3.70
N GLY A 50 3.28 3.16 3.22
CA GLY A 50 2.83 4.39 2.56
C GLY A 50 1.32 4.46 2.41
N MET A 51 0.83 5.67 2.15
CA MET A 51 -0.57 5.94 1.87
C MET A 51 -0.74 6.51 0.46
N SER A 52 -1.85 6.18 -0.20
CA SER A 52 -2.20 6.75 -1.51
C SER A 52 -1.08 6.50 -2.55
N GLY A 53 -0.52 7.52 -3.17
CA GLY A 53 0.66 7.39 -4.02
C GLY A 53 1.86 6.72 -3.34
N GLY A 54 2.04 6.91 -2.02
CA GLY A 54 3.02 6.18 -1.23
C GLY A 54 2.68 4.71 -1.06
N GLY A 55 1.39 4.34 -1.00
CA GLY A 55 0.93 2.95 -0.98
C GLY A 55 1.19 2.24 -2.32
N VAL A 56 0.93 2.93 -3.43
CA VAL A 56 1.30 2.44 -4.78
C VAL A 56 2.81 2.19 -4.87
N PHE A 57 3.62 3.15 -4.40
CA PHE A 57 5.06 3.01 -4.40
C PHE A 57 5.54 1.88 -3.47
N THR A 58 4.90 1.70 -2.31
CA THR A 58 5.17 0.56 -1.42
C THR A 58 4.92 -0.78 -2.14
N SER A 59 3.84 -0.90 -2.91
CA SER A 59 3.57 -2.09 -3.71
C SER A 59 4.65 -2.35 -4.77
N GLN A 60 5.17 -1.28 -5.40
CA GLN A 60 6.28 -1.38 -6.34
C GLN A 60 7.58 -1.83 -5.65
N LEU A 61 7.89 -1.28 -4.47
CA LEU A 61 9.08 -1.70 -3.70
C LEU A 61 9.01 -3.19 -3.31
N VAL A 62 7.85 -3.71 -2.98
CA VAL A 62 7.65 -5.15 -2.71
C VAL A 62 7.99 -6.00 -3.92
N CYS A 63 7.76 -5.51 -5.14
CA CYS A 63 8.11 -6.24 -6.36
C CYS A 63 9.60 -6.09 -6.74
N GLU A 64 10.19 -4.91 -6.54
CA GLU A 64 11.51 -4.56 -7.10
C GLU A 64 12.64 -4.56 -6.06
N MET A 65 12.31 -4.52 -4.76
CA MET A 65 13.25 -4.55 -3.63
C MET A 65 12.90 -5.65 -2.61
N SER A 66 12.25 -6.73 -3.06
CA SER A 66 11.82 -7.82 -2.19
C SER A 66 12.96 -8.46 -1.40
N ASP A 67 14.14 -8.51 -2.01
CA ASP A 67 15.39 -9.00 -1.39
C ASP A 67 15.94 -8.08 -0.29
N ARG A 68 15.33 -6.91 -0.07
CA ARG A 68 15.73 -5.94 0.96
C ARG A 68 14.65 -5.64 1.99
N LEU A 69 13.40 -6.05 1.75
CA LEU A 69 12.28 -5.76 2.64
C LEU A 69 11.92 -6.97 3.50
N ALA A 70 11.76 -6.75 4.81
CA ALA A 70 11.30 -7.76 5.75
C ALA A 70 9.77 -7.84 5.81
N ALA A 71 9.07 -6.73 5.59
CA ALA A 71 7.62 -6.66 5.46
C ALA A 71 7.19 -5.29 4.90
N ALA A 72 5.95 -5.19 4.42
CA ALA A 72 5.40 -3.93 3.98
C ALA A 72 3.91 -3.76 4.32
N VAL A 73 3.46 -2.50 4.44
CA VAL A 73 2.06 -2.14 4.70
C VAL A 73 1.64 -0.99 3.81
N SER A 74 0.56 -1.16 3.06
CA SER A 74 0.00 -0.13 2.18
C SER A 74 -1.38 0.31 2.62
N VAL A 75 -1.65 1.62 2.61
CA VAL A 75 -2.93 2.19 3.03
C VAL A 75 -3.52 3.04 1.91
N ALA A 76 -4.83 2.87 1.66
CA ALA A 76 -5.64 3.64 0.72
C ALA A 76 -5.15 3.64 -0.74
N ALA A 77 -4.26 2.76 -1.11
CA ALA A 77 -3.96 2.35 -2.49
C ALA A 77 -2.98 1.18 -2.50
N ILE A 78 -3.19 0.26 -3.43
CA ILE A 78 -2.21 -0.71 -3.89
C ILE A 78 -2.18 -0.70 -5.41
N HIS A 79 -1.02 -0.98 -5.97
CA HIS A 79 -0.92 -1.31 -7.39
C HIS A 79 0.36 -2.11 -7.62
N PHE A 80 0.19 -3.33 -8.07
CA PHE A 80 1.33 -4.20 -8.39
C PHE A 80 1.60 -4.16 -9.90
N PRO A 81 2.86 -4.02 -10.32
CA PRO A 81 3.23 -4.16 -11.72
C PRO A 81 2.76 -5.51 -12.30
N VAL A 82 2.36 -5.52 -13.56
CA VAL A 82 1.97 -6.78 -14.27
C VAL A 82 3.11 -7.81 -14.23
N SER A 83 4.35 -7.34 -14.15
CA SER A 83 5.57 -8.15 -14.06
C SER A 83 6.07 -8.31 -12.64
N CYS A 84 5.21 -8.14 -11.62
CA CYS A 84 5.60 -8.36 -10.24
C CYS A 84 5.95 -9.85 -10.04
N ASP A 85 7.23 -10.11 -9.95
CA ASP A 85 7.84 -11.42 -9.72
C ASP A 85 8.98 -11.20 -8.72
N PRO A 86 8.63 -10.99 -7.43
CA PRO A 86 9.63 -10.66 -6.41
C PRO A 86 10.59 -11.83 -6.22
N ALA A 87 11.86 -11.50 -6.04
CA ALA A 87 12.93 -12.47 -5.83
C ALA A 87 12.73 -13.28 -4.53
N GLU A 88 12.11 -12.66 -3.53
CA GLU A 88 11.75 -13.26 -2.25
C GLU A 88 10.30 -12.86 -1.89
N PRO A 89 9.46 -13.76 -1.38
CA PRO A 89 8.13 -13.39 -0.90
C PRO A 89 8.22 -12.40 0.28
N VAL A 90 7.39 -11.36 0.25
CA VAL A 90 7.38 -10.31 1.29
C VAL A 90 6.04 -10.32 2.04
N PRO A 91 6.06 -10.47 3.39
CA PRO A 91 4.88 -10.27 4.21
C PRO A 91 4.22 -8.92 3.94
N PHE A 92 2.90 -8.91 3.68
CA PHE A 92 2.24 -7.69 3.23
C PHE A 92 0.84 -7.50 3.83
N ILE A 93 0.56 -6.28 4.32
CA ILE A 93 -0.78 -5.85 4.66
C ILE A 93 -1.23 -4.73 3.71
N ALA A 94 -2.45 -4.86 3.18
CA ALA A 94 -3.15 -3.76 2.54
C ALA A 94 -4.36 -3.34 3.39
N ILE A 95 -4.62 -2.03 3.48
CA ILE A 95 -5.78 -1.44 4.16
C ILE A 95 -6.46 -0.49 3.20
N HIS A 96 -7.75 -0.67 2.92
CA HIS A 96 -8.47 0.17 1.97
C HIS A 96 -9.93 0.40 2.37
N GLY A 97 -10.41 1.63 2.18
CA GLY A 97 -11.79 2.02 2.43
C GLY A 97 -12.71 1.64 1.26
N THR A 98 -13.88 1.04 1.55
CA THR A 98 -14.83 0.65 0.50
C THR A 98 -15.52 1.83 -0.17
N ASP A 99 -15.58 2.99 0.49
CA ASP A 99 -16.16 4.24 -0.01
C ASP A 99 -15.08 5.28 -0.32
N ASP A 100 -13.85 4.84 -0.65
CA ASP A 100 -12.73 5.73 -0.98
C ASP A 100 -13.08 6.60 -2.21
N PRO A 101 -13.19 7.95 -2.05
CA PRO A 101 -13.56 8.83 -3.14
C PRO A 101 -12.40 9.16 -4.09
N THR A 102 -11.17 8.78 -3.74
CA THR A 102 -9.96 9.11 -4.48
C THR A 102 -9.44 7.92 -5.27
N VAL A 103 -9.37 6.76 -4.61
CA VAL A 103 -8.96 5.47 -5.20
C VAL A 103 -10.14 4.51 -5.08
N PRO A 104 -10.99 4.38 -6.11
CA PRO A 104 -12.21 3.58 -6.02
C PRO A 104 -11.92 2.12 -5.68
N PHE A 105 -12.57 1.62 -4.63
CA PHE A 105 -12.43 0.24 -4.16
C PHE A 105 -12.81 -0.78 -5.24
N ASP A 106 -13.95 -0.53 -5.91
CA ASP A 106 -14.46 -1.38 -6.99
C ASP A 106 -13.81 -1.10 -8.36
N GLY A 107 -12.79 -0.25 -8.38
CA GLY A 107 -12.19 0.25 -9.61
C GLY A 107 -13.10 1.22 -10.38
N ASP A 108 -12.54 1.89 -11.37
CA ASP A 108 -13.31 2.70 -12.34
C ASP A 108 -12.92 2.33 -13.77
N PRO A 109 -13.46 1.25 -14.33
CA PRO A 109 -13.17 0.84 -15.71
C PRO A 109 -13.67 1.85 -16.76
N SER A 110 -14.55 2.78 -16.36
CA SER A 110 -15.10 3.79 -17.28
C SER A 110 -14.22 5.04 -17.40
N GLY A 111 -13.32 5.26 -16.42
CA GLY A 111 -12.55 6.49 -16.31
C GLY A 111 -13.41 7.74 -16.10
N SER A 112 -14.67 7.56 -15.64
CA SER A 112 -15.68 8.62 -15.61
C SER A 112 -15.42 9.68 -14.55
N ASN A 113 -14.61 9.37 -13.53
CA ASN A 113 -14.29 10.29 -12.44
C ASN A 113 -12.96 11.02 -12.64
N LEU A 114 -12.27 10.78 -13.75
CA LEU A 114 -10.91 11.24 -13.91
C LEU A 114 -10.79 12.23 -15.07
N GLU A 115 -10.75 13.50 -14.77
CA GLU A 115 -9.97 14.48 -15.56
C GLU A 115 -8.46 14.14 -15.47
N ALA A 116 -8.13 12.97 -14.96
CA ALA A 116 -6.78 12.49 -14.74
C ALA A 116 -6.29 11.71 -15.96
N GLU A 117 -5.03 11.91 -16.29
CA GLU A 117 -4.30 11.33 -17.39
C GLU A 117 -4.46 9.79 -17.48
N ALA A 118 -4.26 9.21 -18.65
CA ALA A 118 -4.42 7.79 -18.95
C ALA A 118 -3.76 6.82 -17.93
N PHE A 119 -2.81 7.30 -17.17
CA PHE A 119 -2.09 6.64 -16.09
C PHE A 119 -2.98 6.28 -14.88
N VAL A 120 -3.75 7.25 -14.41
CA VAL A 120 -4.66 7.04 -13.28
C VAL A 120 -5.75 6.04 -13.65
N GLN A 121 -6.15 6.00 -14.93
CA GLN A 121 -7.09 5.00 -15.43
C GLN A 121 -6.55 3.58 -15.32
N VAL A 122 -5.27 3.36 -15.60
CA VAL A 122 -4.66 2.02 -15.49
C VAL A 122 -4.61 1.55 -14.04
N LEU A 123 -4.21 2.44 -13.12
CA LEU A 123 -4.13 2.14 -11.69
C LEU A 123 -5.49 1.78 -11.07
N PHE A 124 -6.55 2.43 -11.54
CA PHE A 124 -7.88 2.32 -10.92
C PHE A 124 -8.88 1.51 -11.74
N SER A 125 -8.47 0.90 -12.84
CA SER A 125 -9.36 0.07 -13.68
C SER A 125 -9.72 -1.26 -13.05
N THR A 126 -8.84 -1.80 -12.20
CA THR A 126 -9.02 -3.09 -11.52
C THR A 126 -9.44 -2.85 -10.07
N PRO A 127 -10.49 -3.54 -9.58
CA PRO A 127 -10.87 -3.48 -8.17
C PRO A 127 -9.70 -3.78 -7.23
N ILE A 128 -9.63 -3.09 -6.11
CA ILE A 128 -8.57 -3.26 -5.11
C ILE A 128 -8.50 -4.73 -4.61
N PRO A 129 -9.62 -5.39 -4.26
CA PRO A 129 -9.58 -6.80 -3.86
C PRO A 129 -9.01 -7.72 -4.96
N ASP A 130 -9.33 -7.43 -6.23
CA ASP A 130 -8.85 -8.25 -7.36
C ASP A 130 -7.33 -8.04 -7.56
N GLN A 131 -6.82 -6.84 -7.39
CA GLN A 131 -5.38 -6.57 -7.42
C GLN A 131 -4.65 -7.34 -6.31
N PHE A 132 -5.22 -7.33 -5.10
CA PHE A 132 -4.63 -8.06 -3.97
C PHE A 132 -4.68 -9.58 -4.19
N ALA A 133 -5.79 -10.11 -4.72
CA ALA A 133 -5.90 -11.53 -5.06
C ALA A 133 -4.91 -11.97 -6.16
N GLN A 134 -4.67 -11.10 -7.16
CA GLN A 134 -3.66 -11.36 -8.19
C GLN A 134 -2.24 -11.38 -7.60
N PHE A 135 -1.94 -10.47 -6.67
CA PHE A 135 -0.68 -10.47 -5.94
C PHE A 135 -0.53 -11.74 -5.09
N ALA A 136 -1.57 -12.12 -4.33
CA ALA A 136 -1.55 -13.36 -3.55
C ALA A 136 -1.31 -14.60 -4.42
N ALA A 137 -1.93 -14.65 -5.61
CA ALA A 137 -1.68 -15.73 -6.55
C ALA A 137 -0.23 -15.75 -7.07
N ALA A 138 0.37 -14.57 -7.30
CA ALA A 138 1.78 -14.46 -7.68
C ALA A 138 2.74 -14.88 -6.55
N MET A 139 2.31 -14.75 -5.28
CA MET A 139 3.04 -15.24 -4.09
C MET A 139 2.76 -16.73 -3.78
N GLY A 140 2.15 -17.47 -4.70
CA GLY A 140 1.90 -18.90 -4.52
C GLY A 140 0.83 -19.27 -3.49
N CYS A 141 0.06 -18.30 -3.00
CA CYS A 141 -0.93 -18.53 -1.95
C CYS A 141 -2.08 -19.45 -2.39
N ASP A 142 -2.70 -20.11 -1.42
CA ASP A 142 -3.93 -20.88 -1.64
C ASP A 142 -5.05 -19.96 -2.21
N PRO A 143 -5.87 -20.47 -3.17
CA PRO A 143 -6.85 -19.65 -3.86
C PRO A 143 -8.08 -19.30 -3.01
N ASP A 144 -8.28 -19.95 -1.88
CA ASP A 144 -9.43 -19.79 -0.99
C ASP A 144 -9.02 -19.11 0.32
N PRO A 145 -8.94 -17.76 0.40
CA PRO A 145 -8.54 -17.07 1.61
C PRO A 145 -9.62 -17.15 2.70
N GLU A 146 -9.19 -17.03 3.95
CA GLU A 146 -10.11 -16.82 5.06
C GLU A 146 -10.59 -15.37 5.07
N ARG A 147 -11.92 -15.14 5.17
CA ARG A 147 -12.53 -13.80 5.24
C ARG A 147 -13.43 -13.69 6.47
N VAL A 148 -13.11 -12.75 7.37
CA VAL A 148 -13.75 -12.59 8.68
C VAL A 148 -14.07 -11.13 8.94
N GLU A 149 -15.26 -10.84 9.48
CA GLU A 149 -15.57 -9.54 10.10
C GLU A 149 -14.80 -9.46 11.42
N THR A 150 -13.73 -8.68 11.45
CA THR A 150 -12.83 -8.56 12.62
C THR A 150 -13.30 -7.46 13.58
N SER A 151 -14.07 -6.49 13.08
CA SER A 151 -14.74 -5.47 13.90
C SER A 151 -16.00 -4.97 13.18
N THR A 152 -16.64 -3.94 13.71
CA THR A 152 -17.84 -3.32 13.12
C THR A 152 -17.54 -2.76 11.72
N ASP A 153 -16.37 -2.15 11.57
CA ASP A 153 -16.00 -1.43 10.35
C ASP A 153 -14.98 -2.20 9.49
N VAL A 154 -14.49 -3.37 9.94
CA VAL A 154 -13.38 -4.03 9.28
C VAL A 154 -13.67 -5.48 8.93
N VAL A 155 -13.49 -5.79 7.68
CA VAL A 155 -13.45 -7.17 7.18
C VAL A 155 -12.01 -7.50 6.79
N THR A 156 -11.49 -8.57 7.35
CA THR A 156 -10.13 -9.03 7.08
C THR A 156 -10.15 -10.27 6.19
N THR A 157 -9.39 -10.21 5.11
CA THR A 157 -9.11 -11.35 4.22
C THR A 157 -7.66 -11.76 4.43
N THR A 158 -7.43 -13.02 4.80
CA THR A 158 -6.10 -13.58 5.03
C THR A 158 -5.83 -14.70 4.04
N TYR A 159 -4.76 -14.57 3.25
CA TYR A 159 -4.26 -15.60 2.38
C TYR A 159 -3.21 -16.44 3.13
N THR A 160 -3.27 -17.75 2.92
CA THR A 160 -2.39 -18.76 3.52
C THR A 160 -1.79 -19.66 2.44
N GLY A 161 -0.85 -20.53 2.84
CA GLY A 161 -0.18 -21.44 1.91
C GLY A 161 0.70 -20.73 0.88
N CYS A 162 1.03 -19.46 1.12
CA CYS A 162 1.92 -18.69 0.26
C CYS A 162 3.35 -19.25 0.31
N ASP A 163 4.15 -18.93 -0.70
CA ASP A 163 5.56 -19.28 -0.73
C ASP A 163 6.26 -18.74 0.53
N ASP A 164 7.16 -19.53 1.11
CA ASP A 164 7.86 -19.26 2.37
C ASP A 164 6.94 -18.95 3.57
N ASP A 165 5.68 -19.38 3.51
CA ASP A 165 4.66 -19.18 4.55
C ASP A 165 4.45 -17.67 4.93
N VAL A 166 4.71 -16.75 4.01
CA VAL A 166 4.51 -15.32 4.28
C VAL A 166 3.02 -14.97 4.43
N PRO A 167 2.64 -14.17 5.43
CA PRO A 167 1.26 -13.72 5.58
C PRO A 167 0.94 -12.59 4.60
N LEU A 168 -0.17 -12.73 3.89
CA LEU A 168 -0.79 -11.67 3.09
C LEU A 168 -2.17 -11.36 3.65
N VAL A 169 -2.37 -10.12 4.10
CA VAL A 169 -3.58 -9.69 4.81
C VAL A 169 -4.18 -8.46 4.14
N PHE A 170 -5.48 -8.49 3.92
CA PHE A 170 -6.22 -7.36 3.39
C PHE A 170 -7.33 -6.93 4.35
N HIS A 171 -7.28 -5.69 4.82
CA HIS A 171 -8.29 -5.07 5.65
C HIS A 171 -9.16 -4.16 4.78
N GLU A 172 -10.42 -4.55 4.59
CA GLU A 172 -11.46 -3.74 3.98
C GLU A 172 -12.11 -2.91 5.08
N VAL A 173 -11.99 -1.58 5.02
CA VAL A 173 -12.68 -0.68 5.94
C VAL A 173 -14.04 -0.35 5.35
N VAL A 174 -15.10 -0.93 5.91
CA VAL A 174 -16.48 -0.78 5.41
C VAL A 174 -16.97 0.65 5.59
N GLY A 175 -17.37 1.30 4.49
CA GLY A 175 -17.72 2.73 4.47
C GLY A 175 -16.53 3.67 4.61
N GLY A 176 -15.31 3.13 4.74
CA GLY A 176 -14.08 3.92 4.88
C GLY A 176 -13.74 4.71 3.63
N GLY A 177 -13.18 5.89 3.83
CA GLY A 177 -12.73 6.77 2.78
C GLY A 177 -11.22 6.68 2.52
N HIS A 178 -10.69 7.70 1.83
CA HIS A 178 -9.27 7.84 1.51
C HIS A 178 -8.48 8.34 2.73
N SER A 179 -8.36 7.50 3.76
CA SER A 179 -7.84 7.91 5.06
C SER A 179 -6.87 6.89 5.66
N TRP A 180 -6.03 7.37 6.58
CA TRP A 180 -5.20 6.55 7.44
C TRP A 180 -6.00 6.17 8.69
N PRO A 181 -6.39 4.90 8.91
CA PRO A 181 -7.13 4.47 10.10
C PRO A 181 -6.50 4.94 11.40
N SER A 182 -7.33 5.43 12.31
CA SER A 182 -6.93 6.05 13.59
C SER A 182 -5.99 7.25 13.45
N SER A 183 -6.10 8.00 12.34
CA SER A 183 -5.36 9.26 12.21
C SER A 183 -5.76 10.26 13.28
N PRO A 184 -4.81 10.81 14.05
CA PRO A 184 -5.10 11.86 15.04
C PRO A 184 -5.74 13.12 14.45
N LEU A 185 -5.56 13.35 13.14
CA LEU A 185 -6.18 14.47 12.44
C LEU A 185 -7.69 14.26 12.20
N ALA A 186 -8.15 13.03 12.23
CA ALA A 186 -9.56 12.65 12.07
C ALA A 186 -10.32 12.51 13.40
N GLU A 187 -9.61 12.62 14.54
CA GLU A 187 -10.23 12.60 15.88
C GLU A 187 -11.31 13.69 16.00
N PRO A 188 -12.44 13.42 16.70
CA PRO A 188 -13.56 14.35 16.78
C PRO A 188 -13.25 15.73 17.36
N ASP A 189 -12.19 15.87 18.14
CA ASP A 189 -11.70 17.11 18.73
C ASP A 189 -10.61 17.80 17.87
N SER A 190 -10.20 17.18 16.77
CA SER A 190 -9.26 17.77 15.84
C SER A 190 -9.89 18.96 15.10
N PRO A 191 -9.20 20.12 15.02
CA PRO A 191 -9.73 21.30 14.34
C PRO A 191 -9.93 21.12 12.82
N VAL A 192 -9.42 20.02 12.24
CA VAL A 192 -9.52 19.73 10.81
C VAL A 192 -10.36 18.48 10.49
N ALA A 193 -10.92 17.81 11.51
CA ALA A 193 -11.64 16.53 11.34
C ALA A 193 -12.81 16.64 10.35
N GLU A 194 -13.66 17.66 10.48
CA GLU A 194 -14.81 17.86 9.56
C GLU A 194 -14.34 18.13 8.12
N GLN A 195 -13.26 18.88 7.96
CA GLN A 195 -12.72 19.17 6.63
C GLN A 195 -12.11 17.93 6.00
N LEU A 196 -11.41 17.12 6.77
CA LEU A 196 -10.86 15.84 6.30
C LEU A 196 -11.98 14.87 5.92
N ALA A 197 -13.00 14.71 6.77
CA ALA A 197 -14.14 13.87 6.45
C ALA A 197 -14.87 14.31 5.17
N ALA A 198 -14.99 15.62 4.94
CA ALA A 198 -15.60 16.14 3.72
C ALA A 198 -14.77 15.90 2.45
N LEU A 199 -13.44 15.80 2.56
CA LEU A 199 -12.53 15.61 1.44
C LEU A 199 -12.19 14.13 1.18
N GLN A 200 -12.02 13.37 2.24
CA GLN A 200 -11.46 12.02 2.20
C GLN A 200 -12.47 10.92 2.57
N GLY A 201 -13.64 11.30 3.10
CA GLY A 201 -14.61 10.35 3.60
C GLY A 201 -14.37 9.94 5.06
N TYR A 202 -15.00 8.86 5.47
CA TYR A 202 -14.96 8.33 6.84
C TYR A 202 -13.59 7.72 7.17
N THR A 203 -13.09 8.00 8.37
CA THR A 203 -11.92 7.35 8.95
C THR A 203 -12.36 6.45 10.10
N THR A 204 -12.07 5.16 10.01
CA THR A 204 -12.34 4.22 11.12
C THR A 204 -11.34 4.38 12.26
N PHE A 205 -11.80 4.07 13.48
CA PHE A 205 -10.98 3.93 14.68
C PHE A 205 -11.03 2.49 15.24
N ASP A 206 -11.61 1.56 14.48
CA ASP A 206 -11.68 0.15 14.86
C ASP A 206 -10.34 -0.59 14.68
N ILE A 207 -9.46 -0.03 13.85
CA ILE A 207 -8.06 -0.44 13.70
C ILE A 207 -7.15 0.79 13.77
N ASP A 208 -5.93 0.61 14.25
CA ASP A 208 -4.88 1.63 14.24
C ASP A 208 -3.80 1.21 13.24
N ALA A 209 -3.85 1.80 12.03
CA ALA A 209 -2.93 1.42 10.96
C ALA A 209 -1.45 1.60 11.32
N THR A 210 -1.11 2.54 12.21
CA THR A 210 0.27 2.75 12.66
C THR A 210 0.69 1.67 13.65
N ALA A 211 -0.15 1.40 14.65
CA ALA A 211 0.15 0.39 15.66
C ALA A 211 0.15 -1.02 15.05
N ASP A 212 -0.82 -1.30 14.16
CA ASP A 212 -0.94 -2.60 13.50
C ASP A 212 0.22 -2.85 12.53
N ALA A 213 0.61 -1.83 11.75
CA ALA A 213 1.80 -1.90 10.90
C ALA A 213 3.06 -2.19 11.73
N TRP A 214 3.25 -1.48 12.84
CA TRP A 214 4.41 -1.71 13.69
C TRP A 214 4.40 -3.10 14.33
N ALA A 215 3.26 -3.54 14.86
CA ALA A 215 3.11 -4.88 15.42
C ALA A 215 3.35 -5.98 14.37
N PHE A 216 2.97 -5.74 13.12
CA PHE A 216 3.27 -6.63 12.01
C PHE A 216 4.77 -6.65 11.71
N PHE A 217 5.41 -5.50 11.59
CA PHE A 217 6.83 -5.39 11.31
C PHE A 217 7.70 -6.09 12.35
N GLU A 218 7.38 -5.94 13.63
CA GLU A 218 8.16 -6.58 14.72
C GLU A 218 8.17 -8.11 14.64
N GLN A 219 7.21 -8.73 13.95
CA GLN A 219 7.11 -10.18 13.81
C GLN A 219 7.93 -10.71 12.63
N HIS A 220 8.38 -9.83 11.73
CA HIS A 220 9.05 -10.24 10.49
C HIS A 220 10.49 -9.76 10.43
N THR A 221 11.36 -10.70 10.10
CA THR A 221 12.77 -10.42 9.81
C THR A 221 13.16 -11.18 8.57
N ARG A 222 13.91 -10.54 7.70
CA ARG A 222 14.48 -11.20 6.53
C ARG A 222 15.68 -12.08 6.93
N THR A 223 15.85 -13.19 6.27
CA THR A 223 17.11 -13.95 6.37
C THR A 223 18.20 -13.20 5.61
N ALA A 224 19.36 -13.01 6.24
CA ALA A 224 20.51 -12.33 5.65
C ALA A 224 21.15 -13.17 4.53
#